data_f92cd5dafee37ece6ac5498286249199
#
_entry.id   f92cd5dafee37ece6ac5498286249199
#
_cell.length_a   1.000
_cell.length_b   1.000
_cell.length_c   1.000
_cell.angle_alpha   90.00
_cell.angle_beta   90.00
_cell.angle_gamma   90.00
#
_symmetry.space_group_name_H-M   'P 1'
#
loop_
_entity.id
_entity.type
_entity.pdbx_description
1 polymer ?
#
loop_
_entity_poly.entity_id
_entity_poly.type
_entity_poly.pdbx_seq_one_letter_code
_entity_poly.pdbx_strand_id
1 'polypeptide(L)' 'MKPLDSIIKGFSKTILALERLASNDETAAGKHRETAALRLAYASDLEGEAQHARRIAENLKTLLEGDKQ' A
#
# COMPACT_ATOMS: atom_id res chain seq x y z
N MET A 1 13.61 48.21 -17.33
CA MET A 1 13.17 47.01 -16.66
C MET A 1 12.38 47.38 -15.42
N LYS A 2 11.25 46.77 -15.21
CA LYS A 2 10.39 47.07 -14.06
C LYS A 2 10.61 46.07 -12.97
N PRO A 3 11.05 46.51 -11.77
CA PRO A 3 11.29 45.60 -10.66
C PRO A 3 10.08 44.71 -10.30
N LEU A 4 8.90 45.26 -10.44
CA LEU A 4 7.65 44.55 -10.17
C LEU A 4 7.48 43.32 -11.07
N ASP A 5 7.84 43.44 -12.36
CA ASP A 5 7.74 42.33 -13.30
C ASP A 5 8.68 41.19 -12.92
N SER A 6 9.88 41.50 -12.42
CA SER A 6 10.84 40.50 -11.94
C SER A 6 10.30 39.79 -10.72
N ILE A 7 9.66 40.48 -9.80
CA ILE A 7 9.06 39.93 -8.61
C ILE A 7 7.92 38.99 -8.99
N ILE A 8 7.05 39.41 -9.92
CA ILE A 8 5.93 38.59 -10.38
C ILE A 8 6.44 37.32 -11.04
N LYS A 9 7.47 37.40 -11.87
CA LYS A 9 8.08 36.23 -12.50
C LYS A 9 8.64 35.25 -11.45
N GLY A 10 9.27 35.79 -10.38
CA GLY A 10 9.78 34.97 -9.30
C GLY A 10 8.67 34.22 -8.58
N PHE A 11 7.57 34.89 -8.28
CA PHE A 11 6.42 34.25 -7.66
C PHE A 11 5.77 33.20 -8.56
N SER A 12 5.67 33.48 -9.87
CA SER A 12 5.13 32.52 -10.84
C SER A 12 5.96 31.25 -10.89
N LYS A 13 7.27 31.36 -10.86
CA LYS A 13 8.17 30.20 -10.83
C LYS A 13 7.99 29.38 -9.56
N THR A 14 7.86 30.07 -8.42
CA THR A 14 7.64 29.43 -7.13
C THR A 14 6.33 28.67 -7.10
N ILE A 15 5.26 29.28 -7.63
CA ILE A 15 3.95 28.64 -7.71
C ILE A 15 4.03 27.36 -8.55
N LEU A 16 4.68 27.42 -9.72
CA LEU A 16 4.86 26.25 -10.58
C LEU A 16 5.63 25.14 -9.88
N ALA A 17 6.70 25.51 -9.16
CA ALA A 17 7.49 24.53 -8.42
C ALA A 17 6.68 23.84 -7.33
N LEU A 18 5.86 24.61 -6.61
CA LEU A 18 4.99 24.06 -5.56
C LEU A 18 3.90 23.16 -6.15
N GLU A 19 3.33 23.54 -7.28
CA GLU A 19 2.32 22.72 -7.95
C GLU A 19 2.91 21.40 -8.43
N ARG A 20 4.13 21.41 -8.96
CA ARG A 20 4.83 20.19 -9.38
C ARG A 20 5.15 19.30 -8.19
N LEU A 21 5.58 19.90 -7.08
CA LEU A 21 5.86 19.14 -5.85
C LEU A 21 4.58 18.47 -5.36
N ALA A 22 3.48 19.22 -5.29
CA ALA A 22 2.20 18.68 -4.86
C ALA A 22 1.75 17.52 -5.75
N SER A 23 1.87 17.69 -7.07
CA SER A 23 1.49 16.65 -8.03
C SER A 23 2.35 15.40 -7.87
N ASN A 24 3.66 15.57 -7.69
CA ASN A 24 4.59 14.45 -7.48
C ASN A 24 4.27 13.71 -6.18
N ASP A 25 3.97 14.46 -5.11
CA ASP A 25 3.63 13.87 -3.81
C ASP A 25 2.31 13.08 -3.89
N GLU A 26 1.32 13.61 -4.61
CA GLU A 26 0.04 12.94 -4.80
C GLU A 26 0.22 11.62 -5.57
N THR A 27 1.06 11.64 -6.61
CA THR A 27 1.37 10.45 -7.39
C THR A 27 2.08 9.40 -6.52
N ALA A 28 3.07 9.83 -5.74
CA ALA A 28 3.79 8.94 -4.84
C ALA A 28 2.87 8.34 -3.78
N ALA A 29 1.99 9.16 -3.20
CA ALA A 29 1.02 8.70 -2.22
C ALA A 29 0.08 7.64 -2.81
N GLY A 30 -0.37 7.87 -4.06
CA GLY A 30 -1.21 6.90 -4.77
C GLY A 30 -0.53 5.56 -4.95
N LYS A 31 0.74 5.57 -5.36
CA LYS A 31 1.53 4.34 -5.52
C LYS A 31 1.71 3.60 -4.20
N HIS A 32 1.97 4.31 -3.12
CA HIS A 32 2.10 3.70 -1.80
C HIS A 32 0.79 3.07 -1.33
N ARG A 33 -0.34 3.69 -1.61
CA ARG A 33 -1.65 3.13 -1.28
C ARG A 33 -1.92 1.86 -2.06
N GLU A 34 -1.58 1.83 -3.35
CA GLU A 34 -1.72 0.63 -4.18
C GLU A 34 -0.87 -0.51 -3.65
N THR A 35 0.39 -0.23 -3.29
CA THR A 35 1.29 -1.23 -2.73
C THR A 35 0.76 -1.75 -1.40
N ALA A 36 0.24 -0.87 -0.54
CA ALA A 36 -0.34 -1.26 0.74
C ALA A 36 -1.56 -2.15 0.55
N ALA A 37 -2.43 -1.82 -0.41
CA ALA A 37 -3.61 -2.63 -0.71
C ALA A 37 -3.22 -4.02 -1.20
N LEU A 38 -2.21 -4.13 -2.07
CA LEU A 38 -1.71 -5.41 -2.55
C LEU A 38 -1.12 -6.25 -1.42
N ARG A 39 -0.37 -5.61 -0.52
CA ARG A 39 0.20 -6.31 0.65
C ARG A 39 -0.87 -6.82 1.59
N LEU A 40 -1.92 -6.04 1.80
CA LEU A 40 -3.05 -6.45 2.63
C LEU A 40 -3.78 -7.64 2.02
N ALA A 41 -4.01 -7.63 0.71
CA ALA A 41 -4.64 -8.74 0.01
C ALA A 41 -3.80 -10.00 0.13
N TYR A 42 -2.49 -9.88 -0.04
CA TYR A 42 -1.57 -11.02 0.09
C TYR A 42 -1.56 -11.57 1.51
N ALA A 43 -1.54 -10.70 2.52
CA ALA A 43 -1.59 -11.12 3.91
C ALA A 43 -2.89 -11.86 4.21
N SER A 44 -4.01 -11.38 3.68
CA SER A 44 -5.31 -12.04 3.83
C SER A 44 -5.30 -13.45 3.22
N ASP A 45 -4.70 -13.58 2.03
CA ASP A 45 -4.59 -14.88 1.36
C ASP A 45 -3.74 -15.85 2.18
N LEU A 46 -2.63 -15.38 2.73
CA LEU A 46 -1.76 -16.21 3.58
C LEU A 46 -2.48 -16.64 4.86
N GLU A 47 -3.24 -15.76 5.46
CA GLU A 47 -4.03 -16.09 6.66
C GLU A 47 -5.07 -17.16 6.35
N GLY A 48 -5.75 -17.03 5.21
CA GLY A 48 -6.71 -18.03 4.76
C GLY A 48 -6.07 -19.37 4.52
N GLU A 49 -4.89 -19.39 3.89
CA GLU A 49 -4.12 -20.60 3.65
C GLU A 49 -3.69 -21.25 4.97
N ALA A 50 -3.24 -20.44 5.92
CA ALA A 50 -2.84 -20.94 7.24
C ALA A 50 -4.01 -21.58 7.98
N GLN A 51 -5.19 -20.95 7.96
CA GLN A 51 -6.39 -21.49 8.57
C GLN A 51 -6.79 -22.81 7.93
N HIS A 52 -6.70 -22.91 6.61
CA HIS A 52 -7.00 -24.13 5.88
C HIS A 52 -6.04 -25.26 6.28
N ALA A 53 -4.75 -24.95 6.35
CA ALA A 53 -3.73 -25.92 6.76
C ALA A 53 -3.97 -26.43 8.19
N ARG A 54 -4.33 -25.54 9.10
CA ARG A 54 -4.65 -25.92 10.49
C ARG A 54 -5.87 -26.84 10.56
N ARG A 55 -6.86 -26.57 9.74
CA ARG A 55 -8.07 -27.40 9.68
C ARG A 55 -7.74 -28.80 9.21
N ILE A 56 -6.90 -28.93 8.18
CA ILE A 56 -6.44 -30.22 7.69
C ILE A 56 -5.68 -30.95 8.79
N ALA A 57 -4.77 -30.26 9.48
CA ALA A 57 -3.99 -30.83 10.55
C ALA A 57 -4.88 -31.36 11.69
N GLU A 58 -5.89 -30.60 12.07
CA GLU A 58 -6.87 -31.01 13.10
C GLU A 58 -7.63 -32.24 12.67
N ASN A 59 -8.07 -32.28 11.42
CA ASN A 59 -8.80 -33.44 10.89
C ASN A 59 -7.94 -34.69 10.88
N LEU A 60 -6.65 -34.56 10.51
CA LEU A 60 -5.71 -35.67 10.52
C LEU A 60 -5.44 -36.18 11.94
N LYS A 61 -5.31 -35.28 12.89
CA LYS A 61 -5.15 -35.60 14.29
C LYS A 61 -6.34 -36.41 14.80
N THR A 62 -7.53 -35.96 14.50
CA THR A 62 -8.76 -36.66 14.90
C THR A 62 -8.82 -38.07 14.34
N LEU A 63 -8.47 -38.23 13.07
CA LEU A 63 -8.43 -39.53 12.42
C LEU A 63 -7.42 -40.46 13.09
N LEU A 64 -6.24 -39.97 13.39
CA LEU A 64 -5.20 -40.75 14.03
C LEU A 64 -5.58 -41.14 15.46
N GLU A 65 -6.21 -40.24 16.20
CA GLU A 65 -6.68 -40.51 17.55
C GLU A 65 -7.81 -41.53 17.56
N GLY A 66 -8.70 -41.45 16.56
CA GLY A 66 -9.76 -42.43 16.40
C GLY A 66 -9.25 -43.82 16.14
N ASP A 67 -8.16 -43.94 15.35
CA ASP A 67 -7.54 -45.24 15.06
C ASP A 67 -6.90 -45.91 16.27
N LYS A 68 -6.60 -45.12 17.30
CA LYS A 68 -5.98 -45.66 18.52
C LYS A 68 -6.98 -46.29 19.49
N GLN A 69 -8.23 -46.10 19.20
CA GLN A 69 -9.26 -46.72 20.01
C GLN A 69 -9.52 -48.14 19.53
#